data_a0c43e283464897cd10b8379813fd32a
#
_entry.id   a0c43e283464897cd10b8379813fd32a
#
_cell.length_a   1.000
_cell.length_b   1.000
_cell.length_c   1.000
_cell.angle_alpha   90.00
_cell.angle_beta   90.00
_cell.angle_gamma   90.00
#
_symmetry.space_group_name_H-M   'P 1'
#
loop_
_entity.id
_entity.type
_entity.pdbx_description
1 polymer ?
#
loop_
_entity_poly.entity_id
_entity_poly.type
_entity_poly.pdbx_seq_one_letter_code
_entity_poly.pdbx_strand_id
1 'polypeptide(L)'
;ELHLAAEEIQHFRRVVAILNRRGLPTGGRRTNRWVQALRARIEPRQGSWTKVDRLLFGAIVEARSCERFTRLLERVQETDPEVARLLADLGPAEKRHWQLFYRLAGREVEAAALAERFRGWLELDRDLARHAGVEPTVHG
;
A
#
# COMPACT_ATOMS: atom_id res chain seq x y z
N GLU A 1 15.25 2.19 6.26
CA GLU A 1 14.61 2.95 5.15
C GLU A 1 15.22 2.57 3.79
N LEU A 2 16.56 2.52 3.64
CA LEU A 2 17.20 2.12 2.37
C LEU A 2 16.87 0.68 1.96
N HIS A 3 16.70 -0.22 2.92
CA HIS A 3 16.35 -1.62 2.65
C HIS A 3 14.94 -1.72 2.05
N LEU A 4 13.97 -1.01 2.62
CA LEU A 4 12.61 -0.95 2.09
C LEU A 4 12.59 -0.44 0.64
N ALA A 5 13.29 0.66 0.35
CA ALA A 5 13.37 1.19 -1.01
C ALA A 5 13.98 0.20 -2.00
N ALA A 6 14.97 -0.59 -1.58
CA ALA A 6 15.57 -1.63 -2.40
C ALA A 6 14.59 -2.79 -2.65
N GLU A 7 13.81 -3.20 -1.66
CA GLU A 7 12.74 -4.20 -1.82
C GLU A 7 11.70 -3.72 -2.83
N GLU A 8 11.22 -2.47 -2.70
CA GLU A 8 10.23 -1.90 -3.63
C GLU A 8 10.73 -1.85 -5.09
N ILE A 9 12.01 -1.50 -5.29
CA ILE A 9 12.62 -1.57 -6.64
C ILE A 9 12.62 -3.00 -7.17
N GLN A 10 12.89 -4.00 -6.34
CA GLN A 10 12.85 -5.40 -6.75
C GLN A 10 11.43 -5.86 -7.08
N HIS A 11 10.45 -5.47 -6.28
CA HIS A 11 9.02 -5.74 -6.54
C HIS A 11 8.62 -5.17 -7.91
N PHE A 12 8.91 -3.90 -8.16
CA PHE A 12 8.66 -3.25 -9.44
C PHE A 12 9.31 -3.97 -10.62
N ARG A 13 10.61 -4.33 -10.51
CA ARG A 13 11.35 -5.05 -11.55
C ARG A 13 10.71 -6.40 -11.88
N ARG A 14 10.24 -7.13 -10.88
CA ARG A 14 9.58 -8.44 -11.07
C ARG A 14 8.26 -8.29 -11.82
N VAL A 15 7.46 -7.28 -11.48
CA VAL A 15 6.21 -6.98 -12.21
C VAL A 15 6.51 -6.61 -13.66
N VAL A 16 7.45 -5.70 -13.90
CA VAL A 16 7.84 -5.27 -15.26
C VAL A 16 8.36 -6.45 -16.07
N ALA A 17 9.14 -7.36 -15.48
CA ALA A 17 9.64 -8.54 -16.16
C ALA A 17 8.51 -9.47 -16.65
N ILE A 18 7.44 -9.65 -15.85
CA ILE A 18 6.26 -10.41 -16.27
C ILE A 18 5.53 -9.71 -17.41
N LEU A 19 5.31 -8.40 -17.30
CA LEU A 19 4.65 -7.61 -18.36
C LEU A 19 5.41 -7.72 -19.68
N ASN A 20 6.74 -7.54 -19.65
CA ASN A 20 7.59 -7.63 -20.85
C ASN A 20 7.54 -9.01 -21.50
N ARG A 21 7.60 -10.10 -20.71
CA ARG A 21 7.49 -11.47 -21.27
C ARG A 21 6.15 -11.72 -21.94
N ARG A 22 5.10 -11.03 -21.49
CA ARG A 22 3.74 -11.13 -22.04
C ARG A 22 3.46 -10.15 -23.17
N GLY A 23 4.43 -9.32 -23.56
CA GLY A 23 4.24 -8.27 -24.55
C GLY A 23 3.25 -7.19 -24.12
N LEU A 24 3.06 -7.02 -22.81
CA LEU A 24 2.16 -6.03 -22.23
C LEU A 24 2.91 -4.75 -21.89
N PRO A 25 2.37 -3.57 -22.24
CA PRO A 25 2.98 -2.31 -21.85
C PRO A 25 2.82 -2.08 -20.33
N THR A 26 3.74 -1.33 -19.75
CA THR A 26 3.63 -0.90 -18.33
C THR A 26 2.46 0.08 -18.09
N GLY A 27 1.77 0.47 -19.15
CA GLY A 27 0.65 1.41 -19.10
C GLY A 27 1.08 2.86 -18.95
N GLY A 28 0.16 3.77 -19.26
CA GLY A 28 0.35 5.19 -19.05
C GLY A 28 0.19 5.57 -17.57
N ARG A 29 0.58 6.81 -17.23
CA ARG A 29 0.39 7.37 -15.89
C ARG A 29 -1.11 7.41 -15.57
N ARG A 30 -1.53 6.63 -14.57
CA ARG A 30 -2.90 6.65 -14.06
C ARG A 30 -2.95 7.37 -12.72
N THR A 31 -4.03 8.11 -12.51
CA THR A 31 -4.30 8.76 -11.25
C THR A 31 -5.10 7.82 -10.35
N ASN A 32 -4.54 7.45 -9.23
CA ASN A 32 -5.28 6.72 -8.22
C ASN A 32 -6.00 7.69 -7.28
N ARG A 33 -7.31 7.80 -7.43
CA ARG A 33 -8.15 8.75 -6.66
C ARG A 33 -8.16 8.45 -5.17
N TRP A 34 -8.15 7.17 -4.79
CA TRP A 34 -8.09 6.75 -3.40
C TRP A 34 -6.78 7.19 -2.75
N VAL A 35 -5.63 6.95 -3.40
CA VAL A 35 -4.32 7.41 -2.89
C VAL A 35 -4.27 8.92 -2.78
N GLN A 36 -4.81 9.64 -3.76
CA GLN A 36 -4.84 11.12 -3.71
C GLN A 36 -5.67 11.64 -2.54
N ALA A 37 -6.85 11.06 -2.32
CA ALA A 37 -7.73 11.45 -1.22
C ALA A 37 -7.10 11.14 0.14
N LEU A 38 -6.46 9.98 0.31
CA LEU A 38 -5.67 9.67 1.50
C LEU A 38 -4.53 10.67 1.69
N ARG A 39 -3.76 10.95 0.64
CA ARG A 39 -2.62 11.87 0.71
C ARG A 39 -3.06 13.31 1.08
N ALA A 40 -4.22 13.74 0.63
CA ALA A 40 -4.78 15.05 0.96
C ALA A 40 -5.04 15.23 2.47
N ARG A 41 -5.13 14.13 3.24
CA ARG A 41 -5.25 14.14 4.71
C ARG A 41 -3.96 14.59 5.40
N ILE A 42 -2.82 14.51 4.71
CA ILE A 42 -1.52 14.90 5.27
C ILE A 42 -1.42 16.42 5.22
N GLU A 43 -1.68 17.04 6.35
CA GLU A 43 -1.57 18.50 6.52
C GLU A 43 -0.29 18.83 7.30
N PRO A 44 0.34 19.98 7.01
CA PRO A 44 1.41 20.49 7.86
C PRO A 44 0.91 20.68 9.30
N ARG A 45 1.59 20.07 10.27
CA ARG A 45 1.26 20.13 11.69
C ARG A 45 2.50 20.44 12.52
N GLN A 46 2.29 20.92 13.72
CA GLN A 46 3.39 21.16 14.67
C GLN A 46 3.98 19.82 15.16
N GLY A 47 5.27 19.86 15.51
CA GLY A 47 5.99 18.71 16.04
C GLY A 47 6.09 17.55 15.05
N SER A 48 6.04 16.34 15.56
CA SER A 48 6.21 15.09 14.78
C SER A 48 4.97 14.67 13.99
N TRP A 49 3.82 15.34 14.14
CA TRP A 49 2.56 14.87 13.57
C TRP A 49 2.53 14.78 12.04
N THR A 50 3.18 15.70 11.34
CA THR A 50 3.30 15.58 9.87
C THR A 50 4.07 14.33 9.47
N LYS A 51 5.12 13.98 10.20
CA LYS A 51 5.89 12.74 9.98
C LYS A 51 5.05 11.51 10.31
N VAL A 52 4.33 11.53 11.43
CA VAL A 52 3.40 10.46 11.83
C VAL A 52 2.34 10.24 10.75
N ASP A 53 1.69 11.28 10.25
CA ASP A 53 0.68 11.18 9.20
C ASP A 53 1.25 10.57 7.91
N ARG A 54 2.47 10.92 7.52
CA ARG A 54 3.14 10.31 6.35
C ARG A 54 3.42 8.82 6.57
N LEU A 55 3.83 8.43 7.77
CA LEU A 55 4.06 7.03 8.11
C LEU A 55 2.75 6.24 8.17
N LEU A 56 1.68 6.80 8.73
CA LEU A 56 0.36 6.17 8.77
C LEU A 56 -0.25 6.05 7.36
N PHE A 57 -0.09 7.07 6.52
CA PHE A 57 -0.45 6.99 5.09
C PHE A 57 0.25 5.80 4.42
N GLY A 58 1.59 5.68 4.57
CA GLY A 58 2.33 4.53 4.06
C GLY A 58 1.77 3.21 4.61
N ALA A 59 1.55 3.12 5.92
CA ALA A 59 0.99 1.92 6.54
C ALA A 59 -0.36 1.50 5.94
N ILE A 60 -1.25 2.44 5.66
CA ILE A 60 -2.56 2.16 5.02
C ILE A 60 -2.38 1.66 3.59
N VAL A 61 -1.51 2.29 2.80
CA VAL A 61 -1.24 1.87 1.42
C VAL A 61 -0.73 0.43 1.37
N GLU A 62 0.27 0.09 2.19
CA GLU A 62 0.85 -1.26 2.25
C GLU A 62 -0.15 -2.30 2.79
N ALA A 63 -0.94 -1.95 3.80
CA ALA A 63 -1.97 -2.85 4.33
C ALA A 63 -3.02 -3.18 3.27
N ARG A 64 -3.43 -2.22 2.46
CA ARG A 64 -4.35 -2.44 1.34
C ARG A 64 -3.72 -3.25 0.22
N SER A 65 -2.44 -3.02 -0.10
CA SER A 65 -1.72 -3.84 -1.07
C SER A 65 -1.65 -5.29 -0.60
N CYS A 66 -1.30 -5.53 0.66
CA CYS A 66 -1.29 -6.86 1.27
C CYS A 66 -2.65 -7.58 1.14
N GLU A 67 -3.75 -6.92 1.53
CA GLU A 67 -5.11 -7.47 1.43
C GLU A 67 -5.46 -7.85 -0.01
N ARG A 68 -5.19 -6.98 -0.96
CA ARG A 68 -5.56 -7.17 -2.36
C ARG A 68 -4.70 -8.21 -3.05
N PHE A 69 -3.41 -8.26 -2.76
CA PHE A 69 -2.55 -9.31 -3.27
C PHE A 69 -2.97 -10.69 -2.76
N THR A 70 -3.39 -10.79 -1.50
CA THR A 70 -3.92 -12.04 -0.95
C THR A 70 -5.19 -12.48 -1.69
N ARG A 71 -6.16 -11.56 -1.87
CA ARG A 71 -7.39 -11.86 -2.59
C ARG A 71 -7.18 -12.17 -4.07
N LEU A 72 -6.23 -11.49 -4.70
CA LEU A 72 -5.89 -11.76 -6.10
C LEU A 72 -5.21 -13.10 -6.25
N LEU A 73 -4.32 -13.46 -5.33
CA LEU A 73 -3.67 -14.77 -5.28
C LEU A 73 -4.70 -15.90 -5.28
N GLU A 74 -5.72 -15.82 -4.41
CA GLU A 74 -6.81 -16.82 -4.33
C GLU A 74 -7.53 -17.02 -5.68
N ARG A 75 -7.61 -15.98 -6.49
CA ARG A 75 -8.31 -16.02 -7.81
C ARG A 75 -7.43 -16.53 -8.95
N VAL A 76 -6.12 -16.28 -8.89
CA VAL A 76 -5.22 -16.59 -10.02
C VAL A 76 -4.35 -17.82 -9.78
N GLN A 77 -4.37 -18.42 -8.60
CA GLN A 77 -3.46 -19.51 -8.23
C GLN A 77 -3.53 -20.72 -9.17
N GLU A 78 -4.70 -21.01 -9.74
CA GLU A 78 -4.89 -22.12 -10.67
C GLU A 78 -4.75 -21.71 -12.14
N THR A 79 -5.05 -20.45 -12.46
CA THR A 79 -5.12 -19.95 -13.84
C THR A 79 -3.84 -19.26 -14.30
N ASP A 80 -3.07 -18.70 -13.37
CA ASP A 80 -1.83 -17.98 -13.66
C ASP A 80 -0.75 -18.24 -12.59
N PRO A 81 -0.05 -19.40 -12.65
CA PRO A 81 0.94 -19.78 -11.64
C PRO A 81 2.15 -18.83 -11.54
N GLU A 82 2.46 -18.07 -12.60
CA GLU A 82 3.54 -17.08 -12.58
C GLU A 82 3.15 -15.87 -11.73
N VAL A 83 1.96 -15.31 -11.96
CA VAL A 83 1.43 -14.21 -11.14
C VAL A 83 1.15 -14.67 -9.72
N ALA A 84 0.64 -15.89 -9.54
CA ALA A 84 0.41 -16.45 -8.21
C ALA A 84 1.69 -16.50 -7.36
N ARG A 85 2.81 -16.95 -7.92
CA ARG A 85 4.11 -16.94 -7.21
C ARG A 85 4.57 -15.53 -6.85
N LEU A 86 4.41 -14.58 -7.76
CA LEU A 86 4.72 -13.18 -7.46
C LEU A 86 3.89 -12.67 -6.27
N LEU A 87 2.58 -12.86 -6.30
CA LEU A 87 1.67 -12.37 -5.26
C LEU A 87 1.90 -13.06 -3.90
N ALA A 88 2.26 -14.34 -3.92
CA ALA A 88 2.60 -15.10 -2.71
C ALA A 88 3.83 -14.52 -1.99
N ASP A 89 4.76 -13.93 -2.72
CA ASP A 89 5.92 -13.26 -2.15
C ASP A 89 5.62 -11.81 -1.75
N LEU A 90 4.87 -11.07 -2.59
CA LEU A 90 4.56 -9.66 -2.34
C LEU A 90 3.67 -9.47 -1.11
N GLY A 91 2.61 -10.25 -0.96
CA GLY A 91 1.66 -10.10 0.15
C GLY A 91 2.33 -10.07 1.53
N PRO A 92 3.18 -11.07 1.89
CA PRO A 92 3.94 -11.03 3.13
C PRO A 92 4.94 -9.86 3.25
N ALA A 93 5.52 -9.40 2.14
CA ALA A 93 6.39 -8.22 2.13
C ALA A 93 5.62 -6.96 2.53
N GLU A 94 4.49 -6.68 1.88
CA GLU A 94 3.62 -5.55 2.20
C GLU A 94 3.13 -5.59 3.66
N LYS A 95 2.88 -6.79 4.19
CA LYS A 95 2.56 -6.96 5.61
C LYS A 95 3.69 -6.48 6.52
N ARG A 96 4.95 -6.77 6.19
CA ARG A 96 6.10 -6.28 6.96
C ARG A 96 6.27 -4.78 6.83
N HIS A 97 6.02 -4.22 5.64
CA HIS A 97 6.14 -2.79 5.36
C HIS A 97 5.14 -1.97 6.18
N TRP A 98 3.84 -2.31 6.18
CA TRP A 98 2.88 -1.55 6.97
C TRP A 98 3.17 -1.63 8.48
N GLN A 99 3.63 -2.79 8.98
CA GLN A 99 4.03 -2.94 10.37
C GLN A 99 5.26 -2.09 10.71
N LEU A 100 6.21 -1.99 9.79
CA LEU A 100 7.38 -1.12 9.93
C LEU A 100 6.95 0.35 10.03
N PHE A 101 6.12 0.83 9.12
CA PHE A 101 5.63 2.20 9.14
C PHE A 101 4.90 2.54 10.43
N TYR A 102 4.02 1.65 10.90
CA TYR A 102 3.32 1.83 12.17
C TYR A 102 4.28 1.89 13.36
N ARG A 103 5.26 0.99 13.43
CA ARG A 103 6.29 1.03 14.49
C ARG A 103 7.13 2.30 14.45
N LEU A 104 7.47 2.79 13.26
CA LEU A 104 8.21 4.06 13.12
C LEU A 104 7.37 5.24 13.61
N ALA A 105 6.09 5.27 13.32
CA ALA A 105 5.17 6.29 13.85
C ALA A 105 5.10 6.26 15.38
N GLY A 106 5.12 5.06 15.99
CA GLY A 106 5.13 4.88 17.44
C GLY A 106 6.40 5.34 18.16
N ARG A 107 7.46 5.69 17.42
CA ARG A 107 8.68 6.32 17.99
C ARG A 107 8.57 7.83 18.11
N GLU A 108 7.57 8.44 17.47
CA GLU A 108 7.42 9.88 17.36
C GLU A 108 6.40 10.46 18.34
N VAL A 109 5.46 9.65 18.81
CA VAL A 109 4.34 10.08 19.66
C VAL A 109 3.93 8.98 20.63
N GLU A 110 3.17 9.35 21.67
CA GLU A 110 2.62 8.44 22.66
C GLU A 110 1.68 7.38 22.03
N ALA A 111 1.70 6.15 22.57
CA ALA A 111 0.97 5.02 22.03
C ALA A 111 -0.55 5.24 21.95
N ALA A 112 -1.15 5.87 22.97
CA ALA A 112 -2.58 6.17 22.98
C ALA A 112 -2.96 7.17 21.89
N ALA A 113 -2.17 8.24 21.73
CA ALA A 113 -2.38 9.26 20.72
C ALA A 113 -2.17 8.69 19.29
N LEU A 114 -1.17 7.81 19.12
CA LEU A 114 -0.98 7.10 17.85
C LEU A 114 -2.17 6.22 17.50
N ALA A 115 -2.68 5.44 18.46
CA ALA A 115 -3.81 4.54 18.25
C ALA A 115 -5.08 5.31 17.85
N GLU A 116 -5.35 6.43 18.49
CA GLU A 116 -6.46 7.32 18.15
C GLU A 116 -6.29 7.90 16.73
N ARG A 117 -5.08 8.41 16.43
CA ARG A 117 -4.78 8.94 15.10
C ARG A 117 -4.91 7.89 14.01
N PHE A 118 -4.42 6.68 14.25
CA PHE A 118 -4.53 5.58 13.31
C PHE A 118 -5.97 5.14 13.06
N ARG A 119 -6.81 5.15 14.12
CA ARG A 119 -8.25 4.89 13.96
C ARG A 119 -8.90 5.88 12.99
N GLY A 120 -8.60 7.17 13.10
CA GLY A 120 -9.10 8.18 12.16
C GLY A 120 -8.63 7.94 10.72
N TRP A 121 -7.41 7.41 10.51
CA TRP A 121 -6.92 7.00 9.20
C TRP A 121 -7.65 5.79 8.65
N LEU A 122 -7.96 4.78 9.49
CA LEU A 122 -8.72 3.59 9.10
C LEU A 122 -10.17 3.93 8.75
N GLU A 123 -10.79 4.87 9.46
CA GLU A 123 -12.13 5.36 9.15
C GLU A 123 -12.17 6.05 7.79
N LEU A 124 -11.22 6.94 7.52
CA LEU A 124 -11.09 7.59 6.21
C LEU A 124 -10.88 6.57 5.10
N ASP A 125 -9.96 5.61 5.28
CA ASP A 125 -9.71 4.56 4.30
C ASP A 125 -10.98 3.74 4.02
N ARG A 126 -11.72 3.35 5.04
CA ARG A 126 -12.99 2.62 4.90
C ARG A 126 -14.01 3.42 4.10
N ASP A 127 -14.13 4.71 4.38
CA ASP A 127 -15.09 5.58 3.71
C ASP A 127 -14.71 5.80 2.24
N LEU A 128 -13.43 6.00 1.96
CA LEU A 128 -12.92 6.10 0.59
C LEU A 128 -13.09 4.78 -0.18
N ALA A 129 -12.88 3.63 0.46
CA ALA A 129 -13.03 2.33 -0.18
C ALA A 129 -14.49 2.01 -0.56
N ARG A 130 -15.48 2.55 0.18
CA ARG A 130 -16.91 2.43 -0.18
C ARG A 130 -17.27 3.20 -1.45
N HIS A 131 -16.53 4.25 -1.76
CA HIS A 131 -16.73 5.11 -2.92
C HIS A 131 -15.65 4.88 -3.98
N ALA A 132 -14.84 3.81 -3.84
CA ALA A 132 -13.84 3.45 -4.83
C ALA A 132 -14.52 3.14 -6.16
N GLY A 133 -13.92 3.65 -7.24
CA GLY A 133 -14.44 3.44 -8.59
C GLY A 133 -14.36 1.98 -9.03
N VAL A 134 -15.08 1.67 -10.09
CA VAL A 134 -15.09 0.34 -10.74
C VAL A 134 -13.90 0.12 -11.68
N GLU A 135 -12.90 1.00 -11.65
CA GLU A 135 -11.74 0.87 -12.52
C GLU A 135 -10.86 -0.33 -12.15
N PRO A 136 -10.30 -1.06 -13.13
CA PRO A 136 -9.47 -2.24 -12.90
C PRO A 136 -8.07 -1.85 -12.39
N THR A 137 -8.02 -1.30 -11.19
CA THR A 137 -6.77 -0.95 -10.50
C THR A 137 -6.67 -1.69 -9.17
N VAL A 138 -5.45 -1.84 -8.64
CA VAL A 138 -5.24 -2.49 -7.34
C VAL A 138 -5.92 -1.72 -6.20
N HIS A 139 -6.15 -0.43 -6.37
CA HIS A 139 -6.73 0.43 -5.34
C HIS A 139 -8.09 1.07 -5.72
N GLY A 140 -8.76 0.55 -6.74
CA GLY A 140 -10.07 1.02 -7.19
C GLY A 140 -10.04 2.20 -8.13
#